data_627fc9ffcde9718379bed59304f1fc2c
#
_entry.id   627fc9ffcde9718379bed59304f1fc2c
#
_cell.length_a   1.000
_cell.length_b   1.000
_cell.length_c   1.000
_cell.angle_alpha   90.00
_cell.angle_beta   90.00
_cell.angle_gamma   90.00
#
_symmetry.space_group_name_H-M   'P 1'
#
loop_
_entity.id
_entity.type
_entity.pdbx_description
1 polymer ?
#
loop_
_entity_poly.entity_id
_entity_poly.type
_entity_poly.pdbx_seq_one_letter_code
_entity_poly.pdbx_strand_id
1 'polypeptide(L)' 'MNLKNEVPVADKALLTLEEAASYFNIGMAKIRELTSDDHCPYVLWNGSKRLIKKTLFEKYLNSLFSI' A
#
# COMPACT_ATOMS: atom_id res chain seq x y z
N MET A 1 8.53 23.07 -9.69
CA MET A 1 8.27 22.40 -9.53
C MET A 1 8.06 21.39 -9.99
N ASN A 2 8.24 20.68 -10.05
CA ASN A 2 7.95 19.71 -10.54
C ASN A 2 6.88 19.07 -10.11
N LEU A 3 6.16 19.55 -9.60
CA LEU A 3 4.95 19.00 -9.15
C LEU A 3 4.15 18.37 -10.23
N LYS A 4 4.45 18.69 -11.42
CA LYS A 4 3.77 18.10 -12.55
C LYS A 4 3.93 16.59 -12.59
N ASN A 5 4.94 16.09 -11.90
CA ASN A 5 5.15 14.65 -11.85
C ASN A 5 4.55 14.00 -10.64
N GLU A 6 3.91 14.79 -9.80
CA GLU A 6 3.29 14.25 -8.61
C GLU A 6 1.86 13.84 -8.90
N VAL A 7 1.53 12.65 -8.47
CA VAL A 7 0.18 12.11 -8.61
C VAL A 7 -0.42 12.01 -7.22
N PRO A 8 -1.62 12.53 -7.01
CA PRO A 8 -2.26 12.38 -5.70
C PRO A 8 -2.32 10.91 -5.31
N VAL A 9 -2.12 10.62 -4.04
CA VAL A 9 -2.11 9.24 -3.56
C VAL A 9 -3.38 8.51 -3.96
N ALA A 10 -4.51 9.18 -3.92
CA ALA A 10 -5.78 8.55 -4.26
C ALA A 10 -5.80 8.04 -5.70
N ASP A 11 -4.99 8.64 -6.57
CA ASP A 11 -4.97 8.28 -7.99
C ASP A 11 -3.86 7.30 -8.33
N LYS A 12 -3.02 6.93 -7.37
CA LYS A 12 -1.92 6.01 -7.62
C LYS A 12 -2.41 4.58 -7.54
N ALA A 13 -1.93 3.74 -8.44
CA ALA A 13 -2.24 2.31 -8.41
C ALA A 13 -1.36 1.58 -7.38
N LEU A 14 -0.15 2.07 -7.19
CA LEU A 14 0.82 1.47 -6.28
C LEU A 14 1.24 2.51 -5.26
N LEU A 15 1.32 2.10 -4.00
CA LEU A 15 1.67 2.98 -2.89
C LEU A 15 2.92 2.48 -2.19
N THR A 16 3.75 3.41 -1.71
CA THR A 16 4.80 3.03 -0.79
C THR A 16 4.18 2.68 0.55
N LEU A 17 4.97 2.09 1.46
CA LEU A 17 4.48 1.80 2.80
C LEU A 17 3.95 3.04 3.50
N GLU A 18 4.69 4.14 3.38
CA GLU A 18 4.27 5.40 4.01
C GLU A 18 2.97 5.92 3.43
N GLU A 19 2.85 5.87 2.11
CA GLU A 19 1.64 6.32 1.46
C GLU A 19 0.45 5.46 1.85
N ALA A 20 0.66 4.14 1.91
CA ALA A 20 -0.42 3.23 2.30
C ALA A 20 -0.84 3.47 3.73
N ALA A 21 0.12 3.69 4.63
CA ALA A 21 -0.19 3.95 6.03
C ALA A 21 -1.07 5.18 6.16
N SER A 22 -0.73 6.22 5.44
CA SER A 22 -1.49 7.47 5.47
C SER A 22 -2.85 7.31 4.81
N TYR A 23 -2.86 6.69 3.64
CA TYR A 23 -4.10 6.57 2.87
C TYR A 23 -5.12 5.67 3.56
N PHE A 24 -4.68 4.55 4.11
CA PHE A 24 -5.58 3.61 4.77
C PHE A 24 -5.73 3.87 6.26
N ASN A 25 -4.97 4.83 6.79
CA ASN A 25 -5.01 5.17 8.21
C ASN A 25 -4.66 3.97 9.09
N ILE A 26 -3.60 3.28 8.71
CA ILE A 26 -3.10 2.11 9.43
C ILE A 26 -1.62 2.33 9.68
N GLY A 27 -1.13 1.95 10.86
CA GLY A 27 0.28 2.13 11.16
C GLY A 27 1.18 1.36 10.20
N MET A 28 2.37 1.91 9.91
CA MET A 28 3.30 1.30 8.98
C MET A 28 3.71 -0.10 9.42
N ALA A 29 3.89 -0.28 10.74
CA ALA A 29 4.29 -1.59 11.26
C ALA A 29 3.23 -2.65 10.97
N LYS A 30 1.97 -2.27 11.10
CA LYS A 30 0.89 -3.19 10.83
C LYS A 30 0.82 -3.53 9.35
N ILE A 31 0.99 -2.53 8.48
CA ILE A 31 0.97 -2.80 7.04
C ILE A 31 2.15 -3.69 6.66
N ARG A 32 3.31 -3.43 7.26
CA ARG A 32 4.47 -4.28 6.98
C ARG A 32 4.19 -5.73 7.39
N GLU A 33 3.55 -5.90 8.54
CA GLU A 33 3.19 -7.23 9.02
C GLU A 33 2.21 -7.92 8.07
N LEU A 34 1.17 -7.20 7.62
CA LEU A 34 0.14 -7.76 6.76
C LEU A 34 0.67 -8.11 5.37
N THR A 35 1.77 -7.52 4.96
CA THR A 35 2.31 -7.68 3.61
C THR A 35 3.69 -8.32 3.59
N SER A 36 4.06 -9.04 4.66
CA SER A 36 5.43 -9.58 4.76
C SER A 36 5.63 -10.89 4.01
N ASP A 37 4.56 -11.55 3.60
CA ASP A 37 4.67 -12.82 2.87
C ASP A 37 5.18 -12.53 1.46
N ASP A 38 6.18 -13.28 1.02
CA ASP A 38 6.75 -13.10 -0.31
C ASP A 38 5.74 -13.28 -1.42
N HIS A 39 4.67 -14.03 -1.14
CA HIS A 39 3.64 -14.30 -2.13
C HIS A 39 2.37 -13.51 -1.87
N CYS A 40 2.47 -12.42 -1.10
CA CYS A 40 1.32 -11.60 -0.79
C CYS A 40 0.74 -10.99 -2.07
N PRO A 41 -0.54 -11.23 -2.36
CA PRO A 41 -1.13 -10.74 -3.61
C PRO A 41 -1.29 -9.22 -3.67
N TYR A 42 -1.16 -8.53 -2.52
CA TYR A 42 -1.33 -7.08 -2.49
C TYR A 42 -0.02 -6.33 -2.66
N VAL A 43 1.07 -7.04 -2.87
CA VAL A 43 2.40 -6.42 -2.91
C VAL A 43 3.06 -6.67 -4.24
N LEU A 44 3.70 -5.66 -4.75
CA LEU A 44 4.58 -5.76 -5.89
C LEU A 44 5.97 -5.37 -5.42
N TRP A 45 6.93 -6.27 -5.58
CA TRP A 45 8.31 -5.97 -5.22
C TRP A 45 9.03 -5.37 -6.42
N ASN A 46 9.51 -4.16 -6.25
CA ASN A 46 10.32 -3.49 -7.26
C ASN A 46 11.75 -3.49 -6.73
N GLY A 47 12.50 -4.54 -7.05
CA GLY A 47 13.79 -4.76 -6.41
C GLY A 47 13.57 -5.03 -4.94
N SER A 48 14.17 -4.23 -4.09
CA SER A 48 14.01 -4.35 -2.65
C SER A 48 12.88 -3.45 -2.13
N LYS A 49 12.22 -2.73 -3.04
CA LYS A 49 11.19 -1.78 -2.64
C LYS A 49 9.82 -2.45 -2.66
N ARG A 50 9.14 -2.38 -1.53
CA ARG A 50 7.79 -2.93 -1.40
C ARG A 50 6.78 -1.90 -1.82
N LEU A 51 5.93 -2.26 -2.78
CA LEU A 51 4.83 -1.38 -3.21
C LEU A 51 3.52 -2.09 -2.94
N ILE A 52 2.56 -1.33 -2.44
CA ILE A 52 1.26 -1.88 -2.07
C ILE A 52 0.30 -1.65 -3.22
N LYS A 53 -0.34 -2.72 -3.69
CA LYS A 53 -1.35 -2.63 -4.74
C LYS A 53 -2.63 -2.10 -4.12
N LYS A 54 -2.90 -0.82 -4.34
CA LYS A 54 -3.92 -0.09 -3.60
C LYS A 54 -5.30 -0.75 -3.69
N THR A 55 -5.75 -1.05 -4.89
CA THR A 55 -7.09 -1.59 -5.07
C THR A 55 -7.25 -2.96 -4.44
N LEU A 56 -6.26 -3.83 -4.60
CA LEU A 56 -6.33 -5.16 -4.02
C LEU A 56 -6.25 -5.11 -2.51
N PHE A 57 -5.39 -4.24 -1.98
CA PHE A 57 -5.27 -4.13 -0.52
C PHE A 57 -6.54 -3.54 0.07
N GLU A 58 -7.15 -2.60 -0.62
CA GLU A 58 -8.41 -2.03 -0.18
C GLU A 58 -9.50 -3.09 -0.12
N LYS A 59 -9.57 -3.95 -1.13
CA LYS A 59 -10.54 -5.04 -1.12
C LYS A 59 -10.31 -5.99 0.04
N TYR A 60 -9.04 -6.30 0.31
CA TYR A 60 -8.71 -7.15 1.43
C TYR A 60 -9.20 -6.53 2.74
N LEU A 61 -8.91 -5.25 2.94
CA LEU A 61 -9.32 -4.57 4.17
C LEU A 61 -10.84 -4.54 4.31
N ASN A 62 -11.55 -4.38 3.19
CA ASN A 62 -13.01 -4.31 3.23
C ASN A 62 -13.63 -5.61 3.71
N SER A 63 -12.91 -6.71 3.65
CA SER A 63 -13.43 -8.00 4.08
C SER A 63 -13.15 -8.29 5.55
N LEU A 64 -12.45 -7.39 6.24
CA LEU A 64 -12.05 -7.63 7.62
C LEU A 64 -12.84 -6.77 8.59
N PHE A 65 -13.04 -7.29 9.79
CA PHE A 65 -13.58 -6.48 10.88
C PHE A 65 -12.48 -5.81 11.67
N SER A 66 -11.32 -6.47 11.79
CA SER A 66 -10.22 -5.93 12.57
C SER A 66 -8.91 -6.50 12.06
N ILE A 67 -7.86 -5.86 12.42
CA ILE A 67 -6.52 -6.30 12.04
C ILE A 67 -5.58 -6.22 13.23
#